data_8b2c06fc100e0a3fa269d32600792116
#
_entry.id   8b2c06fc100e0a3fa269d32600792116
#
_cell.length_a   1.000
_cell.length_b   1.000
_cell.length_c   1.000
_cell.angle_alpha   90.00
_cell.angle_beta   90.00
_cell.angle_gamma   90.00
#
_symmetry.space_group_name_H-M   'P 1'
#
loop_
_entity.id
_entity.type
_entity.pdbx_description
1 polymer ?
#
loop_
_entity_poly.entity_id
_entity_poly.type
_entity_poly.pdbx_seq_one_letter_code
_entity_poly.pdbx_strand_id
1 'polypeptide(L)'
;NPVSTAAGLAVLEVIDEENLQQNAKTVGAHFLKEMHKLKEKHTLIGDVRGKGLMLGMELVKDRTTKEPARDETAAIHEALKDNKILVGKGGIYGGVRRIKPPLCMTKQDVDFAIGVMDEVIGGVK
;
A
#
# COMPACT_ATOMS: atom_id res chain seq x y z
N ASN A 1 21.72 -1.87 24.93
CA ASN A 1 21.08 -2.88 25.77
C ASN A 1 21.19 -4.24 25.08
N PRO A 2 21.82 -5.27 25.76
CA PRO A 2 22.08 -6.59 25.17
C PRO A 2 20.81 -7.28 24.62
N VAL A 3 19.67 -7.14 25.28
CA VAL A 3 18.40 -7.74 24.84
C VAL A 3 17.92 -7.13 23.51
N SER A 4 17.93 -5.82 23.39
CA SER A 4 17.55 -5.14 22.14
C SER A 4 18.52 -5.46 21.00
N THR A 5 19.81 -5.59 21.30
CA THR A 5 20.84 -5.96 20.32
C THR A 5 20.64 -7.39 19.82
N ALA A 6 20.36 -8.33 20.74
CA ALA A 6 20.09 -9.73 20.39
C ALA A 6 18.81 -9.83 19.53
N ALA A 7 17.75 -9.10 19.88
CA ALA A 7 16.54 -9.05 19.08
C ALA A 7 16.80 -8.48 17.67
N GLY A 8 17.62 -7.42 17.57
CA GLY A 8 18.02 -6.86 16.27
C GLY A 8 18.80 -7.84 15.41
N LEU A 9 19.71 -8.60 16.01
CA LEU A 9 20.47 -9.63 15.30
C LEU A 9 19.56 -10.75 14.78
N ALA A 10 18.65 -11.25 15.62
CA ALA A 10 17.66 -12.26 15.21
C ALA A 10 16.77 -11.80 14.05
N VAL A 11 16.40 -10.52 14.00
CA VAL A 11 15.66 -9.96 12.86
C VAL A 11 16.47 -10.01 11.57
N LEU A 12 17.77 -9.69 11.63
CA LEU A 12 18.65 -9.76 10.46
C LEU A 12 18.82 -11.20 9.97
N GLU A 13 18.97 -12.16 10.89
CA GLU A 13 19.05 -13.58 10.58
C GLU A 13 17.79 -14.05 9.83
N VAL A 14 16.60 -13.73 10.34
CA VAL A 14 15.33 -14.08 9.69
C VAL A 14 15.19 -13.44 8.30
N ILE A 15 15.62 -12.17 8.12
CA ILE A 15 15.59 -11.52 6.82
C ILE A 15 16.41 -12.29 5.79
N ASP A 16 17.58 -12.79 6.18
CA ASP A 16 18.48 -13.53 5.31
C ASP A 16 17.98 -14.98 5.07
N GLU A 17 17.61 -15.69 6.13
CA GLU A 17 17.14 -17.10 6.06
C GLU A 17 15.87 -17.24 5.23
N GLU A 18 14.90 -16.35 5.43
CA GLU A 18 13.62 -16.37 4.69
C GLU A 18 13.70 -15.62 3.35
N ASN A 19 14.87 -15.09 2.97
CA ASN A 19 15.09 -14.36 1.73
C ASN A 19 14.06 -13.21 1.51
N LEU A 20 13.74 -12.49 2.60
CA LEU A 20 12.67 -11.49 2.63
C LEU A 20 12.92 -10.29 1.72
N GLN A 21 14.19 -9.94 1.44
CA GLN A 21 14.52 -8.87 0.48
C GLN A 21 14.10 -9.24 -0.94
N GLN A 22 14.34 -10.48 -1.36
CA GLN A 22 13.94 -10.96 -2.68
C GLN A 22 12.41 -11.10 -2.77
N ASN A 23 11.77 -11.57 -1.70
CA ASN A 23 10.31 -11.61 -1.60
C ASN A 23 9.72 -10.21 -1.77
N ALA A 24 10.21 -9.22 -1.01
CA ALA A 24 9.77 -7.83 -1.11
C ALA A 24 9.94 -7.25 -2.52
N LYS A 25 11.04 -7.59 -3.22
CA LYS A 25 11.27 -7.18 -4.60
C LYS A 25 10.23 -7.79 -5.55
N THR A 26 9.99 -9.08 -5.45
CA THR A 26 9.12 -9.83 -6.37
C THR A 26 7.64 -9.52 -6.12
N VAL A 27 7.21 -9.61 -4.87
CA VAL A 27 5.81 -9.36 -4.47
C VAL A 27 5.48 -7.87 -4.59
N GLY A 28 6.43 -6.99 -4.23
CA GLY A 28 6.25 -5.55 -4.39
C GLY A 28 6.12 -5.11 -5.86
N ALA A 29 6.87 -5.73 -6.78
CA ALA A 29 6.71 -5.48 -8.22
C ALA A 29 5.34 -5.91 -8.72
N HIS A 30 4.82 -7.06 -8.26
CA HIS A 30 3.47 -7.51 -8.55
C HIS A 30 2.43 -6.52 -8.01
N PHE A 31 2.55 -6.12 -6.75
CA PHE A 31 1.64 -5.17 -6.11
C PHE A 31 1.61 -3.82 -6.88
N LEU A 32 2.77 -3.27 -7.18
CA LEU A 32 2.88 -2.01 -7.91
C LEU A 32 2.21 -2.11 -9.29
N LYS A 33 2.40 -3.22 -10.00
CA LYS A 33 1.75 -3.49 -11.30
C LYS A 33 0.23 -3.49 -11.17
N GLU A 34 -0.31 -4.19 -10.17
CA GLU A 34 -1.77 -4.27 -9.99
C GLU A 34 -2.34 -2.91 -9.54
N MET A 35 -1.63 -2.15 -8.70
CA MET A 35 -2.02 -0.77 -8.34
C MET A 35 -2.03 0.17 -9.58
N HIS A 36 -1.14 -0.02 -10.55
CA HIS A 36 -1.19 0.74 -11.80
C HIS A 36 -2.46 0.43 -12.61
N LYS A 37 -2.92 -0.82 -12.63
CA LYS A 37 -4.20 -1.18 -13.26
C LYS A 37 -5.39 -0.50 -12.56
N LEU A 38 -5.38 -0.44 -11.22
CA LEU A 38 -6.39 0.34 -10.48
C LEU A 38 -6.36 1.82 -10.86
N LYS A 39 -5.17 2.40 -11.04
CA LYS A 39 -5.02 3.78 -11.50
C LYS A 39 -5.62 3.99 -12.89
N GLU A 40 -5.48 3.03 -13.79
CA GLU A 40 -6.12 3.10 -15.12
C GLU A 40 -7.65 3.06 -15.02
N LYS A 41 -8.18 2.25 -14.11
CA LYS A 41 -9.61 2.06 -13.89
C LYS A 41 -10.29 3.21 -13.13
N HIS A 42 -9.62 3.75 -12.11
CA HIS A 42 -10.19 4.76 -11.20
C HIS A 42 -9.53 6.12 -11.37
N THR A 43 -10.29 7.11 -11.84
CA THR A 43 -9.79 8.49 -12.06
C THR A 43 -9.34 9.17 -10.77
N LEU A 44 -9.88 8.76 -9.63
CA LEU A 44 -9.53 9.25 -8.30
C LEU A 44 -8.07 8.97 -7.93
N ILE A 45 -7.45 7.93 -8.52
CA ILE A 45 -6.03 7.62 -8.26
C ILE A 45 -5.17 8.50 -9.16
N GLY A 46 -4.55 9.52 -8.56
CA GLY A 46 -3.65 10.46 -9.25
C GLY A 46 -2.28 9.88 -9.52
N ASP A 47 -1.69 9.20 -8.53
CA ASP A 47 -0.36 8.60 -8.67
C ASP A 47 -0.22 7.32 -7.85
N VAL A 48 0.64 6.42 -8.36
CA VAL A 48 1.03 5.17 -7.70
C VAL A 48 2.54 5.04 -7.83
N ARG A 49 3.21 4.87 -6.69
CA ARG A 49 4.68 4.80 -6.64
C ARG A 49 5.17 3.90 -5.51
N GLY A 50 6.41 3.45 -5.63
CA GLY A 50 7.04 2.69 -4.55
C GLY A 50 8.25 1.88 -5.00
N LYS A 51 8.85 1.21 -4.01
CA LYS A 51 9.96 0.28 -4.20
C LYS A 51 9.80 -0.89 -3.23
N GLY A 52 9.86 -2.11 -3.75
CA GLY A 52 9.57 -3.30 -2.96
C GLY A 52 8.16 -3.20 -2.34
N LEU A 53 8.04 -3.52 -1.07
CA LEU A 53 6.79 -3.43 -0.31
C LEU A 53 6.58 -2.07 0.39
N MET A 54 7.31 -1.03 0.00
CA MET A 54 7.04 0.34 0.43
C MET A 54 6.34 1.08 -0.70
N LEU A 55 5.03 1.17 -0.65
CA LEU A 55 4.17 1.67 -1.72
C LEU A 55 3.32 2.85 -1.26
N GLY A 56 2.93 3.68 -2.21
CA GLY A 56 2.05 4.81 -1.99
C GLY A 56 1.05 4.98 -3.14
N MET A 57 -0.19 5.29 -2.77
CA MET A 57 -1.27 5.67 -3.68
C MET A 57 -1.76 7.06 -3.30
N GLU A 58 -1.70 7.98 -4.23
CA GLU A 58 -2.15 9.35 -4.05
C GLU A 58 -3.51 9.55 -4.71
N LEU A 59 -4.47 10.07 -3.93
CA LEU A 59 -5.84 10.28 -4.37
C LEU A 59 -6.07 11.77 -4.63
N VAL A 60 -6.62 12.07 -5.81
CA VAL A 60 -6.88 13.43 -6.30
C VAL A 60 -8.28 13.51 -6.89
N LYS A 61 -8.92 14.66 -6.76
CA LYS A 61 -10.21 14.91 -7.42
C LYS A 61 -10.06 15.05 -8.93
N ASP A 62 -8.97 15.67 -9.35
CA ASP A 62 -8.62 15.88 -10.75
C ASP A 62 -7.12 15.67 -10.99
N ARG A 63 -6.80 14.90 -12.01
CA ARG A 63 -5.40 14.54 -12.34
C ARG A 63 -4.59 15.69 -12.96
N THR A 64 -5.27 16.69 -13.54
CA THR A 64 -4.63 17.85 -14.17
C THR A 64 -4.25 18.89 -13.12
N THR A 65 -5.22 19.27 -12.28
CA THR A 65 -5.02 20.24 -11.21
C THR A 65 -4.32 19.66 -10.00
N LYS A 66 -4.37 18.32 -9.83
CA LYS A 66 -3.88 17.56 -8.67
C LYS A 66 -4.54 17.97 -7.36
N GLU A 67 -5.79 18.47 -7.42
CA GLU A 67 -6.54 18.80 -6.21
C GLU A 67 -6.68 17.58 -5.31
N PRO A 68 -6.24 17.66 -4.03
CA PRO A 68 -6.29 16.53 -3.11
C PRO A 68 -7.73 16.09 -2.80
N ALA A 69 -8.03 14.82 -2.97
CA ALA A 69 -9.31 14.19 -2.64
C ALA A 69 -9.37 13.82 -1.15
N ARG A 70 -9.47 14.82 -0.25
CA ARG A 70 -9.34 14.62 1.21
C ARG A 70 -10.49 13.80 1.80
N ASP A 71 -11.72 14.15 1.46
CA ASP A 71 -12.92 13.53 2.01
C ASP A 71 -13.09 12.12 1.47
N GLU A 72 -12.88 11.95 0.17
CA GLU A 72 -12.89 10.66 -0.51
C GLU A 72 -11.79 9.75 0.05
N THR A 73 -10.61 10.31 0.30
CA THR A 73 -9.50 9.57 0.92
C THR A 73 -9.82 9.13 2.34
N ALA A 74 -10.52 9.94 3.12
CA ALA A 74 -10.96 9.57 4.46
C ALA A 74 -12.01 8.46 4.41
N ALA A 75 -13.00 8.57 3.53
CA ALA A 75 -14.02 7.54 3.34
C ALA A 75 -13.41 6.19 2.90
N ILE A 76 -12.48 6.21 1.93
CA ILE A 76 -11.74 5.02 1.49
C ILE A 76 -10.95 4.41 2.64
N HIS A 77 -10.33 5.22 3.49
CA HIS A 77 -9.56 4.72 4.63
C HIS A 77 -10.43 3.93 5.61
N GLU A 78 -11.59 4.46 5.96
CA GLU A 78 -12.52 3.77 6.86
C GLU A 78 -13.10 2.51 6.20
N ALA A 79 -13.51 2.59 4.94
CA ALA A 79 -14.01 1.43 4.22
C ALA A 79 -12.97 0.31 4.06
N LEU A 80 -11.70 0.63 3.80
CA LEU A 80 -10.62 -0.36 3.78
C LEU A 80 -10.46 -1.05 5.14
N LYS A 81 -10.49 -0.29 6.23
CA LYS A 81 -10.40 -0.81 7.59
C LYS A 81 -11.56 -1.78 7.90
N ASP A 82 -12.79 -1.41 7.52
CA ASP A 82 -13.97 -2.27 7.70
C ASP A 82 -13.85 -3.58 6.90
N ASN A 83 -13.18 -3.54 5.76
CA ASN A 83 -12.85 -4.69 4.93
C ASN A 83 -11.51 -5.37 5.31
N LYS A 84 -11.00 -5.14 6.53
CA LYS A 84 -9.80 -5.78 7.10
C LYS A 84 -8.47 -5.40 6.42
N ILE A 85 -8.44 -4.30 5.68
CA ILE A 85 -7.22 -3.76 5.06
C ILE A 85 -6.76 -2.53 5.84
N LEU A 86 -5.62 -2.64 6.51
CA LEU A 86 -5.02 -1.52 7.23
C LEU A 86 -3.95 -0.86 6.38
N VAL A 87 -4.14 0.41 6.09
CA VAL A 87 -3.19 1.25 5.36
C VAL A 87 -2.85 2.51 6.16
N GLY A 88 -1.65 3.06 5.96
CA GLY A 88 -1.25 4.28 6.63
C GLY A 88 -1.79 5.53 5.90
N LYS A 89 -1.93 6.63 6.66
CA LYS A 89 -2.22 7.97 6.15
C LYS A 89 -0.92 8.74 5.95
N GLY A 90 -0.78 9.47 4.85
CA GLY A 90 0.40 10.26 4.53
C GLY A 90 0.11 11.41 3.58
N GLY A 91 1.20 12.13 3.22
CA GLY A 91 1.11 13.35 2.42
C GLY A 91 0.71 14.59 3.24
N ILE A 92 1.11 15.78 2.78
CA ILE A 92 0.85 17.07 3.47
C ILE A 92 -0.66 17.28 3.62
N TYR A 93 -1.43 16.88 2.62
CA TYR A 93 -2.89 17.04 2.59
C TYR A 93 -3.66 15.79 3.05
N GLY A 94 -2.96 14.73 3.50
CA GLY A 94 -3.59 13.48 3.92
C GLY A 94 -4.14 12.62 2.77
N GLY A 95 -3.89 13.00 1.53
CA GLY A 95 -4.39 12.32 0.32
C GLY A 95 -3.60 11.07 -0.10
N VAL A 96 -2.54 10.69 0.63
CA VAL A 96 -1.72 9.52 0.30
C VAL A 96 -2.04 8.35 1.21
N ARG A 97 -2.34 7.20 0.61
CA ARG A 97 -2.37 5.91 1.32
C ARG A 97 -0.99 5.28 1.28
N ARG A 98 -0.38 5.10 2.45
CA ARG A 98 0.90 4.40 2.59
C ARG A 98 0.64 2.92 2.83
N ILE A 99 1.21 2.10 1.96
CA ILE A 99 1.06 0.65 1.99
C ILE A 99 2.42 0.06 2.34
N LYS A 100 2.54 -0.50 3.53
CA LYS A 100 3.76 -1.11 4.06
C LYS A 100 3.40 -2.42 4.76
N PRO A 101 3.11 -3.47 4.00
CA PRO A 101 2.81 -4.77 4.56
C PRO A 101 4.06 -5.45 5.13
N PRO A 102 3.92 -6.55 5.87
CA PRO A 102 5.04 -7.39 6.31
C PRO A 102 5.86 -7.89 5.11
N LEU A 103 7.17 -8.07 5.31
CA LEU A 103 8.07 -8.53 4.25
C LEU A 103 7.75 -9.96 3.76
N CYS A 104 7.06 -10.77 4.56
CA CYS A 104 6.59 -12.12 4.23
C CYS A 104 5.27 -12.16 3.46
N MET A 105 4.70 -11.00 3.07
CA MET A 105 3.47 -10.93 2.27
C MET A 105 3.57 -11.76 0.99
N THR A 106 2.50 -12.48 0.65
CA THR A 106 2.43 -13.30 -0.55
C THR A 106 1.72 -12.59 -1.71
N LYS A 107 1.84 -13.12 -2.93
CA LYS A 107 1.06 -12.60 -4.07
C LYS A 107 -0.45 -12.78 -3.89
N GLN A 108 -0.89 -13.84 -3.21
CA GLN A 108 -2.30 -14.07 -2.93
C GLN A 108 -2.86 -13.00 -1.99
N ASP A 109 -2.08 -12.59 -0.97
CA ASP A 109 -2.47 -11.48 -0.10
C ASP A 109 -2.57 -10.16 -0.87
N VAL A 110 -1.67 -9.93 -1.84
CA VAL A 110 -1.72 -8.78 -2.74
C VAL A 110 -3.00 -8.80 -3.56
N ASP A 111 -3.32 -9.92 -4.21
CA ASP A 111 -4.50 -10.05 -5.07
C ASP A 111 -5.79 -9.83 -4.27
N PHE A 112 -5.86 -10.34 -3.05
CA PHE A 112 -6.96 -10.05 -2.12
C PHE A 112 -7.05 -8.56 -1.80
N ALA A 113 -5.93 -7.93 -1.43
CA ALA A 113 -5.91 -6.51 -1.08
C ALA A 113 -6.31 -5.61 -2.27
N ILE A 114 -5.85 -5.95 -3.47
CA ILE A 114 -6.21 -5.25 -4.72
C ILE A 114 -7.70 -5.38 -5.01
N GLY A 115 -8.29 -6.56 -4.84
CA GLY A 115 -9.73 -6.77 -5.01
C GLY A 115 -10.55 -5.87 -4.07
N VAL A 116 -10.20 -5.83 -2.79
CA VAL A 116 -10.85 -4.96 -1.82
C VAL A 116 -10.66 -3.47 -2.15
N MET A 117 -9.45 -3.07 -2.55
CA MET A 117 -9.18 -1.69 -2.97
C MET A 117 -10.01 -1.28 -4.18
N ASP A 118 -10.17 -2.17 -5.16
CA ASP A 118 -10.98 -1.95 -6.35
C ASP A 118 -12.45 -1.68 -6.00
N GLU A 119 -13.03 -2.52 -5.16
CA GLU A 119 -14.42 -2.38 -4.70
C GLU A 119 -14.64 -1.10 -3.91
N VAL A 120 -13.76 -0.84 -2.93
CA VAL A 120 -13.88 0.34 -2.05
C VAL A 120 -13.72 1.64 -2.82
N ILE A 121 -12.72 1.75 -3.71
CA ILE A 121 -12.49 2.96 -4.50
C ILE A 121 -13.63 3.16 -5.51
N GLY A 122 -14.13 2.09 -6.11
CA GLY A 122 -15.27 2.13 -7.03
C GLY A 122 -16.59 2.51 -6.37
N GLY A 123 -16.74 2.29 -5.07
CA GLY A 123 -17.93 2.64 -4.29
C GLY A 123 -17.99 4.10 -3.82
N VAL A 124 -16.88 4.83 -3.87
CA VAL A 124 -16.84 6.26 -3.48
C VAL A 124 -17.23 7.12 -4.69
N LYS A 125 -18.28 7.91 -4.50
CA LYS A 125 -18.82 8.85 -5.50
C LYS A 125 -18.42 10.27 -5.16
#